data_0e6467d8440a2bcd07295ad4cda1a572
#
_entry.id   0e6467d8440a2bcd07295ad4cda1a572
#
_cell.length_a   1.000
_cell.length_b   1.000
_cell.length_c   1.000
_cell.angle_alpha   90.00
_cell.angle_beta   90.00
_cell.angle_gamma   90.00
#
_symmetry.space_group_name_H-M   'P 1'
#
loop_
_entity.id
_entity.type
_entity.pdbx_description
1 polymer ?
#
loop_
_entity_poly.entity_id
_entity_poly.type
_entity_poly.pdbx_seq_one_letter_code
_entity_poly.pdbx_strand_id
1 'polypeptide(L)'
;IRDCLLSRGLGDVYKRQEIEAQGDVVAGKEILLIPTLNYSSMNAEKKKWISDDSDINRSFPGNIEGTATSRIAATLMDRVKDYTYGIQFASFYLQGISIPHVRMMETGTESTSLANLFGMPYVLTGDTRSFDTATLNYNWQKMGTQAFSVYSATTDTLDGESAKMAVSAVLRFLTRMGIIRYESHGGYISTTLKEKDLVSVRADEAGFFRCIVGVNQEVKRGQVLAEIINPMDGNIKAEVLAPTDGIVFFVQNSPLVFQNVVIYKIVRRMHQ
;
A
#
# COMPACT_ATOMS: atom_id res chain seq x y z
N ILE A 1 -6.64 -5.21 11.06
CA ILE A 1 -7.65 -4.32 10.48
C ILE A 1 -7.28 -4.01 9.05
N ARG A 2 -8.25 -3.94 8.19
CA ARG A 2 -8.07 -3.84 6.78
C ARG A 2 -8.99 -2.82 6.13
N ASP A 3 -8.47 -2.13 5.12
CA ASP A 3 -9.25 -1.49 4.08
C ASP A 3 -9.55 -2.52 2.98
N CYS A 4 -10.78 -3.01 2.96
CA CYS A 4 -11.20 -4.10 2.08
C CYS A 4 -11.27 -3.73 0.61
N LEU A 5 -11.19 -2.45 0.29
CA LEU A 5 -11.38 -1.96 -1.06
C LEU A 5 -10.16 -2.20 -1.96
N LEU A 6 -8.99 -2.37 -1.38
CA LEU A 6 -7.74 -2.32 -2.13
C LEU A 6 -7.02 -3.66 -2.28
N SER A 7 -7.28 -4.66 -1.44
CA SER A 7 -6.57 -5.94 -1.50
C SER A 7 -7.42 -7.14 -1.94
N ARG A 8 -8.69 -6.94 -2.32
CA ARG A 8 -9.61 -7.99 -2.79
C ARG A 8 -9.67 -9.27 -1.91
N GLY A 9 -9.43 -9.15 -0.62
CA GLY A 9 -9.65 -10.22 0.35
C GLY A 9 -8.57 -11.30 0.47
N LEU A 10 -7.68 -11.46 -0.48
CA LEU A 10 -6.78 -12.61 -0.53
C LEU A 10 -5.80 -12.65 0.65
N GLY A 11 -5.18 -11.53 0.99
CA GLY A 11 -4.26 -11.45 2.13
C GLY A 11 -4.91 -11.79 3.47
N ASP A 12 -6.18 -11.45 3.66
CA ASP A 12 -6.89 -11.73 4.92
C ASP A 12 -7.33 -13.18 5.04
N VAL A 13 -7.68 -13.83 3.92
CA VAL A 13 -8.00 -15.26 3.91
C VAL A 13 -6.78 -16.07 4.32
N TYR A 14 -5.61 -15.80 3.74
CA TYR A 14 -4.36 -16.44 4.14
C TYR A 14 -4.00 -16.16 5.59
N LYS A 15 -4.11 -14.90 6.04
CA LYS A 15 -3.81 -14.50 7.41
C LYS A 15 -4.70 -15.21 8.42
N ARG A 16 -6.00 -15.30 8.15
CA ARG A 16 -6.94 -16.00 9.02
C ARG A 16 -6.60 -17.48 9.12
N GLN A 17 -6.37 -18.14 7.98
CA GLN A 17 -5.99 -19.55 7.95
C GLN A 17 -4.68 -19.83 8.69
N GLU A 18 -3.67 -18.98 8.53
CA GLU A 18 -2.38 -19.12 9.19
C GLU A 18 -2.48 -18.89 10.71
N ILE A 19 -3.22 -17.87 11.16
CA ILE A 19 -3.42 -17.60 12.59
C ILE A 19 -4.26 -18.71 13.24
N GLU A 20 -5.32 -19.17 12.57
CA GLU A 20 -6.16 -20.27 13.08
C GLU A 20 -5.41 -21.62 13.09
N ALA A 21 -4.48 -21.85 12.14
CA ALA A 21 -3.77 -23.11 12.01
C ALA A 21 -2.52 -23.22 12.89
N GLN A 22 -1.80 -22.12 13.18
CA GLN A 22 -0.46 -22.16 13.78
C GLN A 22 -0.19 -21.10 14.85
N GLY A 23 -1.07 -20.12 15.04
CA GLY A 23 -0.79 -18.95 15.85
C GLY A 23 -1.57 -18.91 17.17
N ASP A 24 -0.91 -19.24 18.26
CA ASP A 24 -1.45 -18.99 19.59
C ASP A 24 -1.31 -17.52 19.96
N VAL A 25 -2.43 -16.85 20.19
CA VAL A 25 -2.44 -15.50 20.79
C VAL A 25 -1.92 -15.61 22.23
N VAL A 26 -0.96 -14.77 22.58
CA VAL A 26 -0.37 -14.75 23.92
C VAL A 26 -1.43 -14.31 24.95
N ALA A 27 -1.47 -14.97 26.09
CA ALA A 27 -2.42 -14.66 27.17
C ALA A 27 -2.40 -13.16 27.54
N GLY A 28 -3.56 -12.54 27.63
CA GLY A 28 -3.73 -11.11 27.90
C GLY A 28 -3.53 -10.20 26.68
N LYS A 29 -3.34 -10.76 25.49
CA LYS A 29 -3.34 -10.02 24.20
C LYS A 29 -4.62 -10.29 23.44
N GLU A 30 -5.02 -9.33 22.61
CA GLU A 30 -6.20 -9.41 21.78
C GLU A 30 -5.86 -8.99 20.34
N ILE A 31 -6.44 -9.69 19.38
CA ILE A 31 -6.38 -9.33 17.96
C ILE A 31 -7.80 -9.19 17.42
N LEU A 32 -8.15 -8.00 16.96
CA LEU A 32 -9.36 -7.77 16.19
C LEU A 32 -9.04 -7.85 14.69
N LEU A 33 -9.61 -8.81 14.01
CA LEU A 33 -9.48 -8.97 12.56
C LEU A 33 -10.78 -8.58 11.87
N ILE A 34 -10.70 -7.62 10.96
CA ILE A 34 -11.82 -7.18 10.11
C ILE A 34 -11.47 -7.51 8.65
N PRO A 35 -11.93 -8.65 8.12
CA PRO A 35 -11.53 -9.13 6.79
C PRO A 35 -11.99 -8.22 5.67
N THR A 36 -13.21 -7.70 5.78
CA THR A 36 -13.85 -6.89 4.74
C THR A 36 -14.90 -5.99 5.36
N LEU A 37 -14.84 -4.69 5.03
CA LEU A 37 -15.85 -3.71 5.44
C LEU A 37 -16.95 -3.58 4.39
N ASN A 38 -16.63 -3.68 3.11
CA ASN A 38 -17.52 -3.37 2.00
C ASN A 38 -17.59 -4.53 1.00
N TYR A 39 -18.13 -5.67 1.44
CA TYR A 39 -18.29 -6.85 0.59
C TYR A 39 -19.25 -6.61 -0.59
N SER A 40 -20.25 -5.73 -0.45
CA SER A 40 -21.18 -5.42 -1.53
C SER A 40 -20.51 -4.70 -2.70
N SER A 41 -19.62 -3.77 -2.43
CA SER A 41 -18.87 -3.10 -3.48
C SER A 41 -17.80 -4.02 -4.10
N MET A 42 -17.24 -4.96 -3.32
CA MET A 42 -16.38 -6.01 -3.87
C MET A 42 -17.12 -6.85 -4.92
N ASN A 43 -18.35 -7.28 -4.63
CA ASN A 43 -19.16 -8.03 -5.58
C ASN A 43 -19.51 -7.24 -6.86
N ALA A 44 -19.54 -5.92 -6.75
CA ALA A 44 -19.77 -5.01 -7.88
C ALA A 44 -18.47 -4.48 -8.54
N GLU A 45 -17.30 -5.00 -8.12
CA GLU A 45 -15.96 -4.55 -8.58
C GLU A 45 -15.74 -3.03 -8.42
N LYS A 46 -16.37 -2.41 -7.41
CA LYS A 46 -16.27 -0.98 -7.14
C LYS A 46 -15.39 -0.70 -5.93
N LYS A 47 -14.61 0.37 -6.00
CA LYS A 47 -13.83 0.88 -4.87
C LYS A 47 -14.73 1.59 -3.85
N LYS A 48 -15.70 2.33 -4.32
CA LYS A 48 -16.60 3.16 -3.53
C LYS A 48 -17.82 2.38 -3.04
N TRP A 49 -18.44 2.84 -1.96
CA TRP A 49 -19.69 2.29 -1.47
C TRP A 49 -20.82 2.53 -2.47
N ILE A 50 -21.61 1.48 -2.71
CA ILE A 50 -22.73 1.54 -3.69
C ILE A 50 -23.83 2.48 -3.20
N SER A 51 -24.01 2.60 -1.88
CA SER A 51 -25.12 3.35 -1.28
C SER A 51 -24.98 4.87 -1.44
N ASP A 52 -23.77 5.40 -1.43
CA ASP A 52 -23.52 6.86 -1.41
C ASP A 52 -22.31 7.30 -2.24
N ASP A 53 -21.77 6.42 -3.06
CA ASP A 53 -20.60 6.61 -3.93
C ASP A 53 -19.36 7.18 -3.19
N SER A 54 -19.24 6.89 -1.89
CA SER A 54 -18.18 7.40 -1.04
C SER A 54 -17.04 6.38 -0.86
N ASP A 55 -15.80 6.87 -0.81
CA ASP A 55 -14.64 6.08 -0.40
C ASP A 55 -14.52 6.12 1.13
N ILE A 56 -14.63 4.97 1.80
CA ILE A 56 -14.55 4.91 3.26
C ILE A 56 -13.20 5.41 3.77
N ASN A 57 -12.11 5.18 3.02
CA ASN A 57 -10.77 5.69 3.41
C ASN A 57 -10.60 7.20 3.15
N ARG A 58 -11.68 7.90 2.83
CA ARG A 58 -11.81 9.37 2.77
C ARG A 58 -12.94 9.88 3.66
N SER A 59 -13.44 9.03 4.55
CA SER A 59 -14.61 9.35 5.40
C SER A 59 -14.29 9.31 6.90
N PHE A 60 -13.05 9.03 7.29
CA PHE A 60 -12.63 9.01 8.68
C PHE A 60 -12.36 10.42 9.24
N PRO A 61 -12.63 10.65 10.56
CA PRO A 61 -13.08 9.70 11.56
C PRO A 61 -14.56 9.29 11.46
N GLY A 62 -15.31 9.87 10.53
CA GLY A 62 -16.72 9.61 10.36
C GLY A 62 -17.63 10.52 11.20
N ASN A 63 -18.93 10.42 10.96
CA ASN A 63 -19.96 11.09 11.71
C ASN A 63 -21.19 10.19 11.80
N ILE A 64 -21.68 9.92 13.00
CA ILE A 64 -22.82 9.04 13.24
C ILE A 64 -24.16 9.59 12.65
N GLU A 65 -24.25 10.91 12.50
CA GLU A 65 -25.39 11.59 11.87
C GLU A 65 -25.20 11.79 10.35
N GLY A 66 -24.09 11.31 9.79
CA GLY A 66 -23.71 11.52 8.39
C GLY A 66 -24.32 10.49 7.43
N THR A 67 -23.72 10.42 6.23
CA THR A 67 -24.07 9.41 5.20
C THR A 67 -23.80 7.99 5.69
N ALA A 68 -24.28 6.98 4.96
CA ALA A 68 -24.09 5.58 5.33
C ALA A 68 -22.61 5.24 5.53
N THR A 69 -21.72 5.64 4.60
CA THR A 69 -20.27 5.42 4.70
C THR A 69 -19.67 6.15 5.89
N SER A 70 -20.06 7.40 6.15
CA SER A 70 -19.58 8.20 7.29
C SER A 70 -19.97 7.58 8.63
N ARG A 71 -21.18 7.04 8.75
CA ARG A 71 -21.65 6.33 9.96
C ARG A 71 -20.86 5.05 10.21
N ILE A 72 -20.58 4.29 9.15
CA ILE A 72 -19.75 3.07 9.26
C ILE A 72 -18.32 3.44 9.67
N ALA A 73 -17.75 4.50 9.09
CA ALA A 73 -16.43 5.00 9.49
C ALA A 73 -16.39 5.38 10.97
N ALA A 74 -17.40 6.12 11.47
CA ALA A 74 -17.50 6.49 12.89
C ALA A 74 -17.60 5.26 13.80
N THR A 75 -18.46 4.29 13.44
CA THR A 75 -18.62 3.05 14.22
C THR A 75 -17.33 2.24 14.25
N LEU A 76 -16.62 2.16 13.11
CA LEU A 76 -15.32 1.49 13.06
C LEU A 76 -14.30 2.19 13.95
N MET A 77 -14.20 3.52 13.88
CA MET A 77 -13.27 4.29 14.71
C MET A 77 -13.53 4.07 16.21
N ASP A 78 -14.78 4.10 16.64
CA ASP A 78 -15.15 3.82 18.03
C ASP A 78 -14.71 2.41 18.46
N ARG A 79 -14.83 1.43 17.57
CA ARG A 79 -14.46 0.03 17.84
C ARG A 79 -12.94 -0.19 17.96
N VAL A 80 -12.13 0.61 17.27
CA VAL A 80 -10.68 0.38 17.12
C VAL A 80 -9.79 1.41 17.83
N LYS A 81 -10.36 2.42 18.45
CA LYS A 81 -9.64 3.55 19.07
C LYS A 81 -8.70 3.17 20.21
N ASP A 82 -9.01 2.07 20.93
CA ASP A 82 -8.27 1.65 22.13
C ASP A 82 -7.17 0.61 21.83
N TYR A 83 -6.97 0.26 20.54
CA TYR A 83 -5.92 -0.67 20.15
C TYR A 83 -4.57 0.03 20.05
N THR A 84 -3.53 -0.60 20.60
CA THR A 84 -2.14 -0.08 20.57
C THR A 84 -1.57 -0.02 19.16
N TYR A 85 -1.88 -1.03 18.35
CA TYR A 85 -1.40 -1.16 16.98
C TYR A 85 -2.56 -1.28 16.00
N GLY A 86 -2.49 -0.54 14.90
CA GLY A 86 -3.42 -0.62 13.78
C GLY A 86 -2.68 -1.01 12.49
N ILE A 87 -3.13 -2.06 11.81
CA ILE A 87 -2.51 -2.53 10.57
C ILE A 87 -3.59 -2.58 9.50
N GLN A 88 -3.38 -1.83 8.43
CA GLN A 88 -4.25 -1.79 7.26
C GLN A 88 -3.53 -2.38 6.07
N PHE A 89 -4.15 -3.34 5.35
CA PHE A 89 -3.67 -3.73 4.04
C PHE A 89 -4.14 -2.71 3.01
N ALA A 90 -3.23 -2.31 2.14
CA ALA A 90 -3.49 -1.32 1.12
C ALA A 90 -2.81 -1.70 -0.20
N SER A 91 -3.26 -1.12 -1.31
CA SER A 91 -2.55 -1.12 -2.58
C SER A 91 -2.05 0.29 -2.91
N PHE A 92 -1.05 0.35 -3.77
CA PHE A 92 -0.46 1.63 -4.14
C PHE A 92 -1.52 2.53 -4.80
N TYR A 93 -1.40 3.84 -4.64
CA TYR A 93 -2.40 4.80 -5.12
C TYR A 93 -2.40 5.01 -6.65
N LEU A 94 -1.33 4.59 -7.31
CA LEU A 94 -1.25 4.53 -8.77
C LEU A 94 -1.54 3.10 -9.23
N GLN A 95 -2.23 2.98 -10.37
CA GLN A 95 -2.46 1.68 -11.01
C GLN A 95 -1.15 1.13 -11.57
N GLY A 96 -0.76 -0.08 -11.16
CA GLY A 96 0.48 -0.70 -11.61
C GLY A 96 1.08 -1.67 -10.60
N ILE A 97 2.38 -1.85 -10.69
CA ILE A 97 3.16 -2.74 -9.85
C ILE A 97 4.17 -1.91 -9.05
N SER A 98 4.25 -2.14 -7.75
CA SER A 98 5.23 -1.50 -6.86
C SER A 98 6.00 -2.54 -6.05
N ILE A 99 7.15 -2.15 -5.50
CA ILE A 99 7.81 -2.99 -4.49
C ILE A 99 6.91 -3.04 -3.24
N PRO A 100 6.62 -4.24 -2.68
CA PRO A 100 5.89 -4.36 -1.43
C PRO A 100 6.59 -3.61 -0.29
N HIS A 101 5.84 -2.84 0.50
CA HIS A 101 6.41 -1.97 1.52
C HIS A 101 5.44 -1.68 2.66
N VAL A 102 5.96 -1.16 3.76
CA VAL A 102 5.14 -0.56 4.82
C VAL A 102 5.13 0.95 4.67
N ARG A 103 3.98 1.57 4.82
CA ARG A 103 3.85 3.04 4.81
C ARG A 103 3.32 3.54 6.13
N MET A 104 3.87 4.67 6.57
CA MET A 104 3.41 5.46 7.71
C MET A 104 3.20 6.92 7.29
N MET A 105 2.31 7.62 7.97
CA MET A 105 2.15 9.07 7.81
C MET A 105 3.00 9.79 8.86
N GLU A 106 3.66 10.87 8.47
CA GLU A 106 4.40 11.75 9.38
C GLU A 106 3.38 12.62 10.14
N THR A 107 2.99 12.18 11.33
CA THR A 107 2.08 12.89 12.24
C THR A 107 2.80 13.40 13.49
N GLY A 108 4.09 13.10 13.63
CA GLY A 108 4.93 13.42 14.78
C GLY A 108 4.91 12.36 15.88
N THR A 109 4.15 11.29 15.73
CA THR A 109 4.06 10.17 16.68
C THR A 109 4.45 8.83 16.05
N GLU A 110 4.83 8.82 14.77
CA GLU A 110 5.20 7.62 14.02
C GLU A 110 6.53 7.02 14.51
N SER A 111 6.62 5.70 14.50
CA SER A 111 7.82 4.96 14.86
C SER A 111 8.29 4.10 13.67
N THR A 112 9.31 4.59 12.96
CA THR A 112 9.96 3.83 11.88
C THR A 112 10.64 2.56 12.39
N SER A 113 11.10 2.56 13.64
CA SER A 113 11.67 1.38 14.30
C SER A 113 10.66 0.25 14.40
N LEU A 114 9.40 0.57 14.74
CA LEU A 114 8.32 -0.41 14.75
C LEU A 114 7.97 -0.89 13.34
N ALA A 115 7.94 0.02 12.35
CA ALA A 115 7.70 -0.35 10.96
C ALA A 115 8.75 -1.32 10.39
N ASN A 116 10.01 -1.19 10.81
CA ASN A 116 11.08 -2.12 10.43
C ASN A 116 10.85 -3.55 10.94
N LEU A 117 10.05 -3.74 11.98
CA LEU A 117 9.72 -5.07 12.52
C LEU A 117 8.86 -5.91 11.57
N PHE A 118 8.20 -5.29 10.59
CA PHE A 118 7.53 -6.03 9.53
C PHE A 118 8.50 -6.79 8.62
N GLY A 119 9.77 -6.35 8.51
CA GLY A 119 10.78 -6.97 7.66
C GLY A 119 10.41 -6.92 6.18
N MET A 120 9.77 -5.85 5.73
CA MET A 120 9.52 -5.55 4.31
C MET A 120 10.74 -4.85 3.72
N PRO A 121 10.95 -4.88 2.39
CA PRO A 121 12.11 -4.25 1.76
C PRO A 121 12.24 -2.76 2.07
N TYR A 122 11.11 -2.04 2.10
CA TYR A 122 11.08 -0.61 2.35
C TYR A 122 10.04 -0.22 3.41
N VAL A 123 10.38 0.83 4.16
CA VAL A 123 9.45 1.61 4.97
C VAL A 123 9.37 3.00 4.34
N LEU A 124 8.18 3.38 3.88
CA LEU A 124 7.92 4.71 3.35
C LEU A 124 7.27 5.59 4.41
N THR A 125 7.84 6.77 4.62
CA THR A 125 7.19 7.84 5.35
C THR A 125 6.78 8.95 4.39
N GLY A 126 5.67 9.59 4.65
CA GLY A 126 5.17 10.67 3.80
C GLY A 126 4.53 11.79 4.60
N ASP A 127 4.80 13.03 4.14
CA ASP A 127 4.15 14.21 4.70
C ASP A 127 2.63 14.07 4.60
N THR A 128 1.93 14.47 5.66
CA THR A 128 0.47 14.46 5.69
C THR A 128 -0.08 15.56 4.78
N ARG A 129 -0.82 15.18 3.76
CA ARG A 129 -1.54 16.11 2.86
C ARG A 129 -2.97 16.31 3.37
N SER A 130 -3.63 17.39 2.95
CA SER A 130 -4.99 17.69 3.41
C SER A 130 -5.99 16.55 3.19
N PHE A 131 -5.88 15.81 2.09
CA PHE A 131 -6.75 14.67 1.82
C PHE A 131 -6.39 13.39 2.62
N ASP A 132 -5.20 13.32 3.20
CA ASP A 132 -4.80 12.20 4.05
C ASP A 132 -5.45 12.28 5.44
N THR A 133 -5.90 13.47 5.86
CA THR A 133 -6.56 13.67 7.16
C THR A 133 -7.89 12.92 7.31
N ALA A 134 -8.48 12.50 6.20
CA ALA A 134 -9.70 11.69 6.18
C ALA A 134 -9.44 10.18 6.07
N THR A 135 -8.19 9.72 6.21
CA THR A 135 -7.83 8.30 6.15
C THR A 135 -7.90 7.64 7.53
N LEU A 136 -8.10 6.31 7.54
CA LEU A 136 -8.08 5.50 8.76
C LEU A 136 -6.76 5.66 9.51
N ASN A 137 -5.63 5.49 8.83
CA ASN A 137 -4.32 5.53 9.47
C ASN A 137 -4.01 6.88 10.12
N TYR A 138 -4.34 7.99 9.47
CA TYR A 138 -4.15 9.31 10.04
C TYR A 138 -4.94 9.47 11.35
N ASN A 139 -6.24 9.11 11.31
CA ASN A 139 -7.11 9.24 12.48
C ASN A 139 -6.70 8.29 13.61
N TRP A 140 -6.23 7.09 13.30
CA TRP A 140 -5.65 6.18 14.29
C TRP A 140 -4.43 6.78 14.99
N GLN A 141 -3.47 7.30 14.21
CA GLN A 141 -2.29 7.95 14.79
C GLN A 141 -2.66 9.16 15.65
N LYS A 142 -3.67 9.94 15.24
CA LYS A 142 -4.18 11.07 16.05
C LYS A 142 -4.83 10.62 17.35
N MET A 143 -5.32 9.40 17.45
CA MET A 143 -5.86 8.79 18.68
C MET A 143 -4.79 8.07 19.52
N GLY A 144 -3.52 8.08 19.09
CA GLY A 144 -2.41 7.46 19.81
C GLY A 144 -2.10 6.02 19.39
N THR A 145 -2.84 5.44 18.44
CA THR A 145 -2.54 4.11 17.88
C THR A 145 -1.32 4.18 16.96
N GLN A 146 -0.39 3.25 17.10
CA GLN A 146 0.69 3.08 16.10
C GLN A 146 0.14 2.41 14.85
N ALA A 147 -0.10 3.19 13.81
CA ALA A 147 -0.80 2.74 12.61
C ALA A 147 0.14 2.55 11.41
N PHE A 148 -0.04 1.42 10.73
CA PHE A 148 0.78 1.00 9.59
C PHE A 148 -0.10 0.60 8.42
N SER A 149 0.30 0.96 7.20
CA SER A 149 -0.27 0.41 5.97
C SER A 149 0.74 -0.56 5.34
N VAL A 150 0.32 -1.80 5.13
CA VAL A 150 1.12 -2.83 4.43
C VAL A 150 0.63 -2.90 3.00
N TYR A 151 1.53 -2.60 2.07
CA TYR A 151 1.25 -2.52 0.65
C TYR A 151 1.69 -3.79 -0.08
N SER A 152 0.76 -4.39 -0.85
CA SER A 152 1.06 -5.46 -1.81
C SER A 152 1.68 -4.89 -3.09
N ALA A 153 2.20 -5.78 -3.96
CA ALA A 153 2.85 -5.36 -5.20
C ALA A 153 1.87 -4.76 -6.21
N THR A 154 0.74 -5.42 -6.44
CA THR A 154 -0.19 -5.07 -7.52
C THR A 154 -1.42 -4.33 -7.01
N THR A 155 -1.98 -3.44 -7.84
CA THR A 155 -3.15 -2.63 -7.48
C THR A 155 -4.47 -3.22 -7.96
N ASP A 156 -4.48 -3.89 -9.09
CA ASP A 156 -5.67 -4.29 -9.85
C ASP A 156 -5.77 -5.78 -10.16
N THR A 157 -4.73 -6.55 -9.84
CA THR A 157 -4.70 -7.99 -10.01
C THR A 157 -4.44 -8.70 -8.69
N LEU A 158 -4.92 -9.95 -8.57
CA LEU A 158 -4.60 -10.80 -7.43
C LEU A 158 -3.21 -11.40 -7.64
N ASP A 159 -2.28 -11.00 -6.78
CA ASP A 159 -0.93 -11.58 -6.73
C ASP A 159 -0.74 -12.36 -5.43
N GLY A 160 -0.78 -13.69 -5.54
CA GLY A 160 -0.67 -14.58 -4.38
C GLY A 160 0.66 -14.46 -3.66
N GLU A 161 1.76 -14.20 -4.36
CA GLU A 161 3.08 -14.10 -3.74
C GLU A 161 3.23 -12.81 -2.93
N SER A 162 2.78 -11.67 -3.47
CA SER A 162 2.80 -10.42 -2.69
C SER A 162 1.81 -10.44 -1.52
N ALA A 163 0.66 -11.13 -1.68
CA ALA A 163 -0.27 -11.34 -0.58
C ALA A 163 0.34 -12.17 0.54
N LYS A 164 1.01 -13.28 0.24
CA LYS A 164 1.76 -14.09 1.22
C LYS A 164 2.86 -13.28 1.88
N MET A 165 3.61 -12.48 1.13
CA MET A 165 4.65 -11.60 1.67
C MET A 165 4.05 -10.60 2.67
N ALA A 166 2.92 -9.96 2.34
CA ALA A 166 2.24 -9.02 3.22
C ALA A 166 1.73 -9.69 4.50
N VAL A 167 1.14 -10.89 4.40
CA VAL A 167 0.70 -11.68 5.55
C VAL A 167 1.89 -12.06 6.43
N SER A 168 2.96 -12.61 5.84
CA SER A 168 4.18 -13.00 6.57
C SER A 168 4.80 -11.79 7.30
N ALA A 169 4.75 -10.60 6.70
CA ALA A 169 5.22 -9.37 7.32
C ALA A 169 4.40 -9.02 8.57
N VAL A 170 3.06 -9.13 8.50
CA VAL A 170 2.18 -8.88 9.65
C VAL A 170 2.40 -9.91 10.75
N LEU A 171 2.49 -11.21 10.43
CA LEU A 171 2.76 -12.26 11.41
C LEU A 171 4.11 -12.05 12.09
N ARG A 172 5.13 -11.66 11.34
CA ARG A 172 6.46 -11.30 11.86
C ARG A 172 6.39 -10.12 12.83
N PHE A 173 5.66 -9.06 12.48
CA PHE A 173 5.44 -7.93 13.38
C PHE A 173 4.75 -8.36 14.66
N LEU A 174 3.63 -9.09 14.58
CA LEU A 174 2.89 -9.57 15.75
C LEU A 174 3.74 -10.48 16.66
N THR A 175 4.58 -11.34 16.08
CA THR A 175 5.51 -12.20 16.80
C THR A 175 6.57 -11.37 17.52
N ARG A 176 7.21 -10.43 16.85
CA ARG A 176 8.24 -9.55 17.42
C ARG A 176 7.70 -8.64 18.53
N MET A 177 6.42 -8.29 18.45
CA MET A 177 5.70 -7.55 19.49
C MET A 177 5.18 -8.45 20.64
N GLY A 178 5.43 -9.76 20.58
CA GLY A 178 4.97 -10.71 21.59
C GLY A 178 3.45 -10.83 21.68
N ILE A 179 2.73 -10.61 20.56
CA ILE A 179 1.27 -10.71 20.49
C ILE A 179 0.84 -12.13 20.13
N ILE A 180 1.61 -12.80 19.27
CA ILE A 180 1.40 -14.20 18.90
C ILE A 180 2.69 -15.00 19.08
N ARG A 181 2.54 -16.32 19.21
CA ARG A 181 3.64 -17.29 19.11
C ARG A 181 3.58 -17.89 17.71
N TYR A 182 4.52 -17.51 16.87
CA TYR A 182 4.57 -17.98 15.47
C TYR A 182 6.03 -18.04 15.00
N GLU A 183 6.42 -19.14 14.34
CA GLU A 183 7.73 -19.24 13.72
C GLU A 183 7.74 -18.43 12.43
N SER A 184 8.43 -17.30 12.43
CA SER A 184 8.54 -16.42 11.27
C SER A 184 9.97 -16.33 10.77
N HIS A 185 10.15 -16.32 9.45
CA HIS A 185 11.45 -16.02 8.84
C HIS A 185 11.86 -14.56 9.08
N GLY A 186 13.18 -14.30 9.12
CA GLY A 186 13.74 -12.99 9.49
C GLY A 186 13.24 -11.78 8.68
N GLY A 187 12.89 -11.98 7.41
CA GLY A 187 12.49 -10.90 6.51
C GLY A 187 13.67 -10.04 6.05
N TYR A 188 13.36 -8.90 5.47
CA TYR A 188 14.35 -7.94 4.98
C TYR A 188 14.82 -7.01 6.11
N ILE A 189 16.04 -6.50 5.98
CA ILE A 189 16.47 -5.30 6.68
C ILE A 189 15.91 -4.13 5.86
N SER A 190 14.90 -3.45 6.39
CA SER A 190 14.16 -2.43 5.66
C SER A 190 14.99 -1.18 5.45
N THR A 191 14.90 -0.60 4.25
CA THR A 191 15.40 0.75 3.97
C THR A 191 14.28 1.75 4.21
N THR A 192 14.51 2.74 5.07
CA THR A 192 13.53 3.82 5.31
C THR A 192 13.73 4.91 4.27
N LEU A 193 12.66 5.29 3.58
CA LEU A 193 12.61 6.30 2.53
C LEU A 193 11.50 7.31 2.83
N LYS A 194 11.72 8.56 2.47
CA LYS A 194 10.64 9.55 2.40
C LYS A 194 9.97 9.48 1.03
N GLU A 195 8.64 9.61 0.98
CA GLU A 195 7.89 9.58 -0.29
C GLU A 195 8.40 10.61 -1.31
N LYS A 196 8.90 11.75 -0.84
CA LYS A 196 9.51 12.80 -1.68
C LYS A 196 10.84 12.40 -2.33
N ASP A 197 11.50 11.37 -1.82
CA ASP A 197 12.76 10.86 -2.37
C ASP A 197 12.52 9.94 -3.58
N LEU A 198 11.26 9.57 -3.84
CA LEU A 198 10.85 8.83 -5.03
C LEU A 198 10.76 9.76 -6.23
N VAL A 199 11.67 9.61 -7.17
CA VAL A 199 11.67 10.38 -8.42
C VAL A 199 10.59 9.85 -9.35
N SER A 200 9.62 10.71 -9.69
CA SER A 200 8.55 10.37 -10.63
C SER A 200 9.00 10.59 -12.07
N VAL A 201 8.75 9.62 -12.93
CA VAL A 201 8.92 9.73 -14.38
C VAL A 201 7.52 9.77 -15.02
N ARG A 202 7.30 10.76 -15.88
CA ARG A 202 6.02 10.98 -16.55
C ARG A 202 6.14 10.64 -18.03
N ALA A 203 5.01 10.26 -18.62
CA ALA A 203 4.92 10.11 -20.05
C ALA A 203 4.91 11.48 -20.72
N ASP A 204 5.82 11.72 -21.66
CA ASP A 204 5.86 12.95 -22.47
C ASP A 204 4.80 12.93 -23.58
N GLU A 205 4.36 11.76 -23.97
CA GLU A 205 3.40 11.52 -25.05
C GLU A 205 2.30 10.53 -24.63
N ALA A 206 1.17 10.54 -25.34
CA ALA A 206 0.13 9.53 -25.23
C ALA A 206 0.32 8.43 -26.27
N GLY A 207 0.04 7.17 -25.91
CA GLY A 207 0.15 6.03 -26.82
C GLY A 207 0.08 4.68 -26.10
N PHE A 208 0.47 3.60 -26.78
CA PHE A 208 0.66 2.30 -26.17
C PHE A 208 1.96 2.29 -25.37
N PHE A 209 1.88 1.80 -24.15
CA PHE A 209 3.00 1.70 -23.22
C PHE A 209 3.67 0.33 -23.33
N ARG A 210 4.92 0.30 -23.76
CA ARG A 210 5.77 -0.90 -23.76
C ARG A 210 6.83 -0.79 -22.67
N CYS A 211 6.62 -1.50 -21.55
CA CYS A 211 7.56 -1.59 -20.45
C CYS A 211 8.80 -2.38 -20.87
N ILE A 212 9.99 -1.83 -20.62
CA ILE A 212 11.29 -2.50 -20.84
C ILE A 212 11.92 -2.86 -19.52
N VAL A 213 11.85 -1.96 -18.52
CA VAL A 213 12.45 -2.17 -17.20
C VAL A 213 11.35 -2.32 -16.16
N GLY A 214 11.34 -3.47 -15.49
CA GLY A 214 10.35 -3.82 -14.45
C GLY A 214 10.73 -3.30 -13.07
N VAL A 215 9.83 -3.57 -12.11
CA VAL A 215 10.02 -3.24 -10.69
C VAL A 215 11.22 -3.99 -10.10
N ASN A 216 11.90 -3.37 -9.14
CA ASN A 216 13.07 -3.89 -8.43
C ASN A 216 14.33 -4.07 -9.29
N GLN A 217 14.37 -3.49 -10.48
CA GLN A 217 15.56 -3.47 -11.34
C GLN A 217 16.37 -2.19 -11.12
N GLU A 218 17.70 -2.32 -11.10
CA GLU A 218 18.61 -1.18 -11.08
C GLU A 218 18.65 -0.50 -12.45
N VAL A 219 18.68 0.82 -12.45
CA VAL A 219 18.73 1.65 -13.65
C VAL A 219 19.81 2.74 -13.53
N LYS A 220 20.35 3.12 -14.66
CA LYS A 220 21.29 4.25 -14.79
C LYS A 220 20.59 5.42 -15.46
N ARG A 221 21.01 6.63 -15.11
CA ARG A 221 20.55 7.85 -15.77
C ARG A 221 20.73 7.77 -17.28
N GLY A 222 19.66 8.08 -18.02
CA GLY A 222 19.63 7.99 -19.49
C GLY A 222 19.31 6.61 -20.04
N GLN A 223 19.16 5.59 -19.20
CA GLN A 223 18.71 4.27 -19.64
C GLN A 223 17.25 4.33 -20.08
N VAL A 224 16.91 3.64 -21.20
CA VAL A 224 15.53 3.50 -21.67
C VAL A 224 14.75 2.58 -20.70
N LEU A 225 13.68 3.10 -20.14
CA LEU A 225 12.78 2.40 -19.21
C LEU A 225 11.59 1.79 -19.93
N ALA A 226 11.06 2.50 -20.91
CA ALA A 226 9.89 2.12 -21.69
C ALA A 226 9.87 2.85 -23.02
N GLU A 227 8.99 2.40 -23.90
CA GLU A 227 8.67 3.06 -25.16
C GLU A 227 7.18 3.37 -25.24
N ILE A 228 6.86 4.51 -25.82
CA ILE A 228 5.50 4.91 -26.16
C ILE A 228 5.32 4.75 -27.66
N ILE A 229 4.37 3.89 -28.06
CA ILE A 229 4.14 3.50 -29.43
C ILE A 229 2.89 4.24 -29.94
N ASN A 230 3.00 4.78 -31.15
CA ASN A 230 1.88 5.40 -31.83
C ASN A 230 0.85 4.33 -32.23
N PRO A 231 -0.41 4.42 -31.77
CA PRO A 231 -1.42 3.43 -32.08
C PRO A 231 -1.86 3.41 -33.55
N MET A 232 -1.52 4.44 -34.35
CA MET A 232 -1.96 4.57 -35.73
C MET A 232 -1.03 3.88 -36.75
N ASP A 233 0.28 3.87 -36.45
CA ASP A 233 1.29 3.35 -37.39
C ASP A 233 2.26 2.33 -36.77
N GLY A 234 2.17 2.12 -35.43
CA GLY A 234 3.02 1.18 -34.70
C GLY A 234 4.47 1.65 -34.48
N ASN A 235 4.81 2.87 -34.88
CA ASN A 235 6.15 3.41 -34.67
C ASN A 235 6.38 3.87 -33.23
N ILE A 236 7.65 3.86 -32.78
CA ILE A 236 8.03 4.44 -31.49
C ILE A 236 7.86 5.96 -31.58
N LYS A 237 6.99 6.51 -30.74
CA LYS A 237 6.70 7.93 -30.64
C LYS A 237 7.64 8.64 -29.67
N ALA A 238 7.96 7.96 -28.56
CA ALA A 238 8.89 8.46 -27.55
C ALA A 238 9.55 7.31 -26.77
N GLU A 239 10.80 7.54 -26.37
CA GLU A 239 11.51 6.71 -25.40
C GLU A 239 11.46 7.40 -24.03
N VAL A 240 11.11 6.61 -23.00
CA VAL A 240 11.06 7.08 -21.62
C VAL A 240 12.40 6.79 -20.96
N LEU A 241 13.14 7.82 -20.57
CA LEU A 241 14.47 7.68 -20.02
C LEU A 241 14.49 7.83 -18.50
N ALA A 242 15.39 7.09 -17.84
CA ALA A 242 15.65 7.24 -16.42
C ALA A 242 16.28 8.61 -16.13
N PRO A 243 15.69 9.46 -15.27
CA PRO A 243 16.24 10.77 -14.93
C PRO A 243 17.42 10.68 -13.94
N THR A 244 17.61 9.53 -13.29
CA THR A 244 18.62 9.30 -12.24
C THR A 244 19.01 7.84 -12.17
N ASP A 245 20.18 7.58 -11.57
CA ASP A 245 20.53 6.22 -11.12
C ASP A 245 19.65 5.82 -9.95
N GLY A 246 19.27 4.55 -9.88
CA GLY A 246 18.43 4.06 -8.79
C GLY A 246 17.79 2.70 -9.02
N ILE A 247 16.75 2.43 -8.24
CA ILE A 247 15.95 1.19 -8.34
C ILE A 247 14.52 1.56 -8.72
N VAL A 248 13.95 0.86 -9.70
CA VAL A 248 12.54 1.05 -10.09
C VAL A 248 11.65 0.58 -8.95
N PHE A 249 10.96 1.53 -8.30
CA PHE A 249 10.04 1.28 -7.19
C PHE A 249 8.63 0.98 -7.66
N PHE A 250 8.19 1.65 -8.71
CA PHE A 250 6.86 1.51 -9.28
C PHE A 250 6.91 1.61 -10.79
N VAL A 251 6.09 0.81 -11.46
CA VAL A 251 5.82 0.88 -12.90
C VAL A 251 4.32 0.73 -13.15
N GLN A 252 3.79 1.56 -14.04
CA GLN A 252 2.42 1.44 -14.54
C GLN A 252 2.26 0.14 -15.35
N ASN A 253 1.10 -0.51 -15.23
CA ASN A 253 0.77 -1.74 -16.00
C ASN A 253 -0.35 -1.56 -17.02
N SER A 254 -0.95 -0.36 -17.13
CA SER A 254 -1.93 -0.09 -18.17
C SER A 254 -1.28 -0.11 -19.56
N PRO A 255 -1.90 -0.77 -20.56
CA PRO A 255 -1.37 -0.79 -21.91
C PRO A 255 -1.45 0.58 -22.62
N LEU A 256 -2.25 1.50 -22.10
CA LEU A 256 -2.40 2.86 -22.63
C LEU A 256 -1.92 3.87 -21.61
N VAL A 257 -1.20 4.88 -22.08
CA VAL A 257 -0.78 6.02 -21.27
C VAL A 257 -1.26 7.32 -21.91
N PHE A 258 -1.59 8.28 -21.04
CA PHE A 258 -1.85 9.66 -21.41
C PHE A 258 -0.62 10.52 -21.12
N GLN A 259 -0.49 11.61 -21.84
CA GLN A 259 0.56 12.59 -21.58
C GLN A 259 0.52 13.10 -20.13
N ASN A 260 1.68 13.31 -19.55
CA ASN A 260 1.86 13.82 -18.19
C ASN A 260 1.43 12.87 -17.03
N VAL A 261 1.03 11.62 -17.33
CA VAL A 261 0.75 10.62 -16.29
C VAL A 261 2.07 10.05 -15.75
N VAL A 262 2.11 9.78 -14.44
CA VAL A 262 3.26 9.11 -13.80
C VAL A 262 3.27 7.65 -14.21
N ILE A 263 4.33 7.21 -14.85
CA ILE A 263 4.50 5.85 -15.36
C ILE A 263 5.58 5.06 -14.63
N TYR A 264 6.57 5.75 -14.04
CA TYR A 264 7.56 5.15 -13.13
C TYR A 264 7.74 5.98 -11.86
N LYS A 265 8.17 5.31 -10.80
CA LYS A 265 8.84 5.92 -9.66
C LYS A 265 10.14 5.20 -9.38
N ILE A 266 11.22 5.96 -9.14
CA ILE A 266 12.57 5.45 -8.93
C ILE A 266 13.05 5.90 -7.56
N VAL A 267 13.55 4.95 -6.76
CA VAL A 267 14.34 5.23 -5.55
C VAL A 267 15.71 5.69 -6.01
N ARG A 268 16.03 6.96 -5.78
CA ARG A 268 17.36 7.49 -6.12
C ARG A 268 18.46 6.78 -5.32
N ARG A 269 19.51 6.34 -5.99
CA ARG A 269 20.71 5.89 -5.32
C ARG A 269 21.43 7.11 -4.74
N MET A 270 21.46 7.21 -3.41
CA MET A 270 22.31 8.21 -2.77
C MET A 270 23.75 7.73 -2.93
N HIS A 271 24.57 8.48 -3.65
CA HIS A 271 26.02 8.27 -3.64
C HIS A 271 26.51 8.60 -2.23
N GLN A 272 27.07 7.59 -1.57
CA GLN A 272 27.83 7.77 -0.33
C GLN A 272 29.14 8.47 -0.65
#